data_5e6da66d6911f517c763d283e24d0b7b
#
_entry.id   5e6da66d6911f517c763d283e24d0b7b
#
_cell.length_a   1.000
_cell.length_b   1.000
_cell.length_c   1.000
_cell.angle_alpha   90.00
_cell.angle_beta   90.00
_cell.angle_gamma   90.00
#
_symmetry.space_group_name_H-M   'P 1'
#
loop_
_entity.id
_entity.type
_entity.pdbx_description
1 polymer ?
#
loop_
_entity_poly.entity_id
_entity_poly.type
_entity_poly.pdbx_seq_one_letter_code
_entity_poly.pdbx_strand_id
1 'polypeptide(L)'
;MSTLSVDTIQGKTTAGTVAMPAGHVIQTVQALKTDVFSTSSTSFVDVTGLSVSITPKFSTSKMLVFFNVAVGRSAASQSTMQLVRQVGGSDTIINPVAYNQGTAMTFNGSSDAGWDRELISYQVLDAPSTTSQVNYRLRTYFYSSSYVQYVNRCHNSSDATGTSALTVQEISQ
;
A
#
# COMPACT_ATOMS: atom_id res chain seq x y z
N MET A 1 -35.16 20.88 -13.99
CA MET A 1 -33.83 20.70 -13.39
C MET A 1 -33.01 21.95 -13.68
N SER A 2 -32.35 22.51 -12.68
CA SER A 2 -31.43 23.65 -12.89
C SER A 2 -30.02 23.08 -13.10
N THR A 3 -29.35 23.54 -14.16
CA THR A 3 -27.98 23.15 -14.49
C THR A 3 -27.06 24.34 -14.30
N LEU A 4 -25.95 24.16 -13.59
CA LEU A 4 -24.86 25.14 -13.52
C LEU A 4 -23.78 24.72 -14.51
N SER A 5 -23.50 25.60 -15.51
CA SER A 5 -22.43 25.38 -16.48
C SER A 5 -21.30 26.36 -16.19
N VAL A 6 -20.12 25.90 -15.83
CA VAL A 6 -18.95 26.71 -15.51
C VAL A 6 -17.69 26.08 -16.05
N ASP A 7 -16.72 26.88 -16.48
CA ASP A 7 -15.43 26.36 -16.99
C ASP A 7 -14.46 26.01 -15.85
N THR A 8 -14.61 26.66 -14.69
CA THR A 8 -13.73 26.47 -13.54
C THR A 8 -14.47 26.62 -12.24
N ILE A 9 -14.20 25.76 -11.27
CA ILE A 9 -14.63 25.88 -9.87
C ILE A 9 -13.38 26.04 -9.01
N GLN A 10 -13.33 27.10 -8.22
CA GLN A 10 -12.23 27.36 -7.28
C GLN A 10 -12.72 27.83 -5.94
N GLY A 11 -11.95 27.62 -4.87
CA GLY A 11 -12.26 28.08 -3.53
C GLY A 11 -12.24 29.64 -3.49
N LYS A 12 -13.23 30.22 -2.83
CA LYS A 12 -13.40 31.67 -2.75
C LYS A 12 -12.23 32.38 -2.08
N THR A 13 -11.67 31.78 -1.05
CA THR A 13 -10.60 32.37 -0.22
C THR A 13 -9.22 31.73 -0.46
N THR A 14 -9.17 30.47 -0.87
CA THR A 14 -7.92 29.73 -1.12
C THR A 14 -8.12 28.85 -2.34
N ALA A 15 -7.27 28.99 -3.35
CA ALA A 15 -7.31 28.15 -4.54
C ALA A 15 -7.12 26.67 -4.15
N GLY A 16 -7.91 25.78 -4.76
CA GLY A 16 -7.85 24.35 -4.52
C GLY A 16 -8.57 23.85 -3.26
N THR A 17 -9.33 24.72 -2.55
CA THR A 17 -10.10 24.36 -1.35
C THR A 17 -11.61 24.38 -1.59
N VAL A 18 -12.06 23.87 -2.73
CA VAL A 18 -13.50 23.62 -2.94
C VAL A 18 -13.92 22.46 -2.05
N ALA A 19 -14.84 22.72 -1.10
CA ALA A 19 -15.41 21.67 -0.30
C ALA A 19 -16.29 20.76 -1.18
N MET A 20 -15.86 19.54 -1.39
CA MET A 20 -16.66 18.54 -2.09
C MET A 20 -17.59 17.84 -1.10
N PRO A 21 -18.78 17.40 -1.54
CA PRO A 21 -19.63 16.58 -0.69
C PRO A 21 -18.88 15.36 -0.13
N ALA A 22 -19.33 14.86 1.04
CA ALA A 22 -18.76 13.67 1.64
C ALA A 22 -18.76 12.47 0.66
N GLY A 23 -17.70 11.67 0.70
CA GLY A 23 -17.50 10.52 -0.17
C GLY A 23 -16.79 10.81 -1.50
N HIS A 24 -16.55 12.09 -1.86
CA HIS A 24 -15.79 12.42 -3.07
C HIS A 24 -14.30 12.12 -2.90
N VAL A 25 -13.69 11.58 -3.97
CA VAL A 25 -12.23 11.45 -4.07
C VAL A 25 -11.65 12.84 -4.40
N ILE A 26 -10.82 13.37 -3.50
CA ILE A 26 -10.19 14.69 -3.62
C ILE A 26 -8.88 14.59 -4.41
N GLN A 27 -8.08 13.57 -4.12
CA GLN A 27 -6.81 13.32 -4.79
C GLN A 27 -6.45 11.82 -4.73
N THR A 28 -5.63 11.39 -5.68
CA THR A 28 -5.12 10.01 -5.76
C THR A 28 -3.62 10.05 -5.99
N VAL A 29 -2.87 9.24 -5.24
CA VAL A 29 -1.45 8.98 -5.44
C VAL A 29 -1.19 7.49 -5.52
N GLN A 30 -0.22 7.10 -6.36
CA GLN A 30 0.10 5.69 -6.57
C GLN A 30 1.61 5.49 -6.71
N ALA A 31 2.12 4.42 -6.12
CA ALA A 31 3.41 3.82 -6.45
C ALA A 31 3.17 2.54 -7.25
N LEU A 32 3.80 2.46 -8.41
CA LEU A 32 3.82 1.27 -9.27
C LEU A 32 5.23 0.70 -9.26
N LYS A 33 5.37 -0.56 -8.83
CA LYS A 33 6.64 -1.27 -8.80
C LYS A 33 6.65 -2.32 -9.92
N THR A 34 7.62 -2.18 -10.84
CA THR A 34 7.81 -3.08 -11.98
C THR A 34 9.11 -3.89 -11.88
N ASP A 35 10.03 -3.47 -11.02
CA ASP A 35 11.28 -4.16 -10.73
C ASP A 35 11.12 -5.21 -9.64
N VAL A 36 12.12 -6.07 -9.50
CA VAL A 36 12.16 -7.12 -8.49
C VAL A 36 12.65 -6.56 -7.15
N PHE A 37 12.05 -7.03 -6.07
CA PHE A 37 12.59 -6.91 -4.71
C PHE A 37 12.72 -8.31 -4.11
N SER A 38 13.72 -8.52 -3.24
CA SER A 38 13.90 -9.78 -2.53
C SER A 38 14.40 -9.54 -1.12
N THR A 39 14.02 -10.42 -0.19
CA THR A 39 14.50 -10.40 1.18
C THR A 39 14.49 -11.79 1.81
N SER A 40 15.47 -12.05 2.67
CA SER A 40 15.51 -13.17 3.61
C SER A 40 15.43 -12.68 5.08
N SER A 41 15.07 -11.42 5.27
CA SER A 41 14.99 -10.82 6.60
C SER A 41 13.89 -11.46 7.43
N THR A 42 14.23 -11.80 8.68
CA THR A 42 13.29 -12.27 9.69
C THR A 42 12.66 -11.12 10.50
N SER A 43 12.99 -9.89 10.14
CA SER A 43 12.36 -8.67 10.65
C SER A 43 11.71 -7.91 9.50
N PHE A 44 10.68 -7.11 9.78
CA PHE A 44 10.03 -6.29 8.76
C PHE A 44 11.00 -5.29 8.13
N VAL A 45 11.11 -5.34 6.81
CA VAL A 45 11.87 -4.41 5.97
C VAL A 45 10.97 -3.75 4.95
N ASP A 46 11.27 -2.50 4.61
CA ASP A 46 10.50 -1.76 3.61
C ASP A 46 10.67 -2.41 2.23
N VAL A 47 9.56 -2.59 1.51
CA VAL A 47 9.57 -3.02 0.10
C VAL A 47 9.90 -1.80 -0.75
N THR A 48 11.13 -1.71 -1.22
CA THR A 48 11.60 -0.59 -2.04
C THR A 48 10.68 -0.36 -3.24
N GLY A 49 10.24 0.88 -3.44
CA GLY A 49 9.34 1.26 -4.53
C GLY A 49 7.83 1.12 -4.20
N LEU A 50 7.46 0.60 -3.03
CA LEU A 50 6.07 0.57 -2.57
C LEU A 50 5.86 1.50 -1.37
N SER A 51 6.07 2.79 -1.64
CA SER A 51 5.84 3.89 -0.70
C SER A 51 5.23 5.08 -1.44
N VAL A 52 4.23 5.71 -0.84
CA VAL A 52 3.58 6.92 -1.37
C VAL A 52 3.42 7.97 -0.28
N SER A 53 3.56 9.22 -0.65
CA SER A 53 3.29 10.36 0.24
C SER A 53 2.08 11.13 -0.28
N ILE A 54 1.20 11.50 0.63
CA ILE A 54 0.02 12.32 0.37
C ILE A 54 -0.08 13.40 1.45
N THR A 55 -0.49 14.61 1.05
CA THR A 55 -0.78 15.69 2.00
C THR A 55 -2.29 15.92 2.01
N PRO A 56 -2.99 15.49 3.07
CA PRO A 56 -4.44 15.63 3.14
C PRO A 56 -4.87 17.10 3.04
N LYS A 57 -5.93 17.35 2.30
CA LYS A 57 -6.50 18.70 2.17
C LYS A 57 -7.29 19.09 3.42
N PHE A 58 -7.89 18.11 4.09
CA PHE A 58 -8.66 18.31 5.31
C PHE A 58 -8.27 17.30 6.38
N SER A 59 -8.21 17.74 7.64
CA SER A 59 -7.90 16.85 8.77
C SER A 59 -9.01 15.82 9.03
N THR A 60 -10.21 16.07 8.55
CA THR A 60 -11.34 15.14 8.64
C THR A 60 -11.33 14.07 7.54
N SER A 61 -10.56 14.27 6.45
CA SER A 61 -10.51 13.32 5.33
C SER A 61 -10.12 11.93 5.78
N LYS A 62 -10.66 10.93 5.08
CA LYS A 62 -10.24 9.53 5.18
C LYS A 62 -9.32 9.18 4.01
N MET A 63 -8.42 8.24 4.25
CA MET A 63 -7.51 7.72 3.21
C MET A 63 -7.94 6.29 2.87
N LEU A 64 -8.48 6.10 1.65
CA LEU A 64 -8.67 4.76 1.12
C LEU A 64 -7.32 4.27 0.59
N VAL A 65 -6.73 3.35 1.33
CA VAL A 65 -5.45 2.72 0.99
C VAL A 65 -5.71 1.33 0.45
N PHE A 66 -5.17 1.01 -0.72
CA PHE A 66 -5.24 -0.34 -1.26
C PHE A 66 -3.94 -0.71 -1.96
N PHE A 67 -3.60 -1.99 -1.86
CA PHE A 67 -2.42 -2.53 -2.53
C PHE A 67 -2.67 -3.90 -3.12
N ASN A 68 -1.91 -4.19 -4.17
CA ASN A 68 -1.79 -5.51 -4.77
C ASN A 68 -0.31 -5.81 -4.93
N VAL A 69 0.17 -6.88 -4.32
CA VAL A 69 1.59 -7.27 -4.36
C VAL A 69 1.72 -8.69 -4.85
N ALA A 70 2.41 -8.85 -5.98
CA ALA A 70 2.77 -10.15 -6.52
C ALA A 70 3.98 -10.70 -5.76
N VAL A 71 3.82 -11.82 -5.05
CA VAL A 71 4.86 -12.44 -4.23
C VAL A 71 5.21 -13.82 -4.72
N GLY A 72 6.50 -14.15 -4.65
CA GLY A 72 7.03 -15.49 -4.85
C GLY A 72 7.94 -15.88 -3.69
N ARG A 73 8.26 -17.16 -3.57
CA ARG A 73 9.03 -17.70 -2.45
C ARG A 73 9.96 -18.82 -2.89
N SER A 74 11.05 -19.00 -2.15
CA SER A 74 11.97 -20.13 -2.38
C SER A 74 11.61 -21.39 -1.62
N ALA A 75 10.55 -21.37 -0.81
CA ALA A 75 10.05 -22.52 -0.05
C ALA A 75 8.56 -22.40 0.23
N ALA A 76 7.91 -23.52 0.52
CA ALA A 76 6.53 -23.56 1.01
C ALA A 76 6.44 -22.81 2.35
N SER A 77 5.74 -21.68 2.35
CA SER A 77 5.66 -20.78 3.50
C SER A 77 4.57 -19.71 3.32
N GLN A 78 4.53 -18.80 4.28
CA GLN A 78 3.70 -17.62 4.22
C GLN A 78 4.50 -16.40 3.76
N SER A 79 3.84 -15.50 3.05
CA SER A 79 4.30 -14.14 2.77
C SER A 79 3.40 -13.16 3.53
N THR A 80 4.01 -12.22 4.22
CA THR A 80 3.31 -11.26 5.07
C THR A 80 3.60 -9.85 4.58
N MET A 81 2.56 -9.07 4.33
CA MET A 81 2.67 -7.63 4.07
C MET A 81 2.14 -6.85 5.27
N GLN A 82 2.88 -5.82 5.65
CA GLN A 82 2.51 -4.88 6.69
C GLN A 82 2.36 -3.49 6.07
N LEU A 83 1.17 -2.91 6.23
CA LEU A 83 0.91 -1.51 5.84
C LEU A 83 1.27 -0.61 7.01
N VAL A 84 2.15 0.35 6.76
CA VAL A 84 2.59 1.33 7.75
C VAL A 84 2.22 2.73 7.27
N ARG A 85 1.59 3.50 8.16
CA ARG A 85 1.42 4.94 8.03
C ARG A 85 2.48 5.66 8.86
N GLN A 86 3.15 6.64 8.29
CA GLN A 86 4.08 7.52 9.00
C GLN A 86 3.61 8.98 8.94
N VAL A 87 3.58 9.63 10.08
CA VAL A 87 3.30 11.08 10.23
C VAL A 87 4.36 11.67 11.15
N GLY A 88 5.05 12.72 10.70
CA GLY A 88 6.07 13.39 11.51
C GLY A 88 7.19 12.45 12.01
N GLY A 89 7.53 11.42 11.23
CA GLY A 89 8.54 10.41 11.61
C GLY A 89 8.02 9.26 12.48
N SER A 90 6.77 9.32 12.98
CA SER A 90 6.18 8.27 13.81
C SER A 90 5.41 7.25 12.97
N ASP A 91 5.70 5.98 13.16
CA ASP A 91 5.08 4.85 12.48
C ASP A 91 3.84 4.35 13.22
N THR A 92 2.80 4.05 12.44
CA THR A 92 1.60 3.34 12.90
C THR A 92 1.34 2.17 11.96
N ILE A 93 1.23 0.97 12.49
CA ILE A 93 0.84 -0.22 11.70
C ILE A 93 -0.67 -0.18 11.50
N ILE A 94 -1.12 -0.25 10.26
CA ILE A 94 -2.54 -0.20 9.92
C ILE A 94 -3.13 -1.61 9.94
N ASN A 95 -4.19 -1.79 10.75
CA ASN A 95 -4.92 -3.04 10.91
C ASN A 95 -4.01 -4.27 11.07
N PRO A 96 -3.14 -4.31 12.10
CA PRO A 96 -2.30 -5.46 12.32
C PRO A 96 -3.17 -6.67 12.68
N VAL A 97 -2.94 -7.80 12.02
CA VAL A 97 -3.50 -9.09 12.46
C VAL A 97 -2.67 -9.64 13.62
N ALA A 98 -3.30 -10.39 14.53
CA ALA A 98 -2.64 -10.89 15.73
C ALA A 98 -1.43 -11.79 15.44
N TYR A 99 -1.46 -12.51 14.30
CA TYR A 99 -0.37 -13.34 13.86
C TYR A 99 0.68 -12.50 13.13
N ASN A 100 1.89 -12.42 13.68
CA ASN A 100 3.06 -11.75 13.11
C ASN A 100 2.89 -10.24 12.79
N GLN A 101 1.83 -9.58 13.27
CA GLN A 101 1.58 -8.13 13.09
C GLN A 101 1.58 -7.65 11.62
N GLY A 102 1.35 -8.55 10.66
CA GLY A 102 1.11 -8.16 9.26
C GLY A 102 -0.27 -7.55 9.08
N THR A 103 -0.48 -6.80 8.00
CA THR A 103 -1.80 -6.30 7.59
C THR A 103 -2.52 -7.32 6.72
N ALA A 104 -1.79 -8.01 5.85
CA ALA A 104 -2.30 -9.06 4.97
C ALA A 104 -1.24 -10.14 4.74
N MET A 105 -1.68 -11.37 4.52
CA MET A 105 -0.77 -12.48 4.25
C MET A 105 -1.39 -13.47 3.27
N THR A 106 -0.52 -14.25 2.64
CA THR A 106 -0.87 -15.44 1.88
C THR A 106 -0.01 -16.61 2.32
N PHE A 107 -0.51 -17.81 2.13
CA PHE A 107 0.18 -19.05 2.50
C PHE A 107 0.17 -20.01 1.33
N ASN A 108 1.36 -20.47 0.94
CA ASN A 108 1.52 -21.56 -0.03
C ASN A 108 2.14 -22.77 0.65
N GLY A 109 1.40 -23.85 0.70
CA GLY A 109 1.84 -25.14 1.20
C GLY A 109 2.43 -26.06 0.13
N SER A 110 2.54 -25.61 -1.13
CA SER A 110 3.06 -26.43 -2.23
C SER A 110 4.56 -26.67 -2.10
N SER A 111 4.98 -27.91 -2.36
CA SER A 111 6.39 -28.28 -2.48
C SER A 111 7.06 -27.67 -3.73
N ASP A 112 6.29 -27.17 -4.67
CA ASP A 112 6.75 -26.56 -5.94
C ASP A 112 6.75 -25.03 -5.90
N ALA A 113 7.09 -24.49 -4.72
CA ALA A 113 7.08 -23.05 -4.45
C ALA A 113 7.97 -22.22 -5.40
N GLY A 114 8.90 -22.87 -6.12
CA GLY A 114 9.85 -22.18 -6.99
C GLY A 114 9.22 -21.47 -8.20
N TRP A 115 8.09 -21.90 -8.69
CA TRP A 115 7.36 -21.30 -9.82
C TRP A 115 6.09 -20.57 -9.41
N ASP A 116 5.69 -20.70 -8.16
CA ASP A 116 4.47 -20.11 -7.66
C ASP A 116 4.60 -18.60 -7.47
N ARG A 117 3.54 -17.91 -7.83
CA ARG A 117 3.31 -16.50 -7.53
C ARG A 117 1.90 -16.35 -7.01
N GLU A 118 1.79 -15.58 -5.97
CA GLU A 118 0.51 -15.25 -5.37
C GLU A 118 0.33 -13.74 -5.33
N LEU A 119 -0.92 -13.32 -5.28
CA LEU A 119 -1.28 -11.91 -5.13
C LEU A 119 -1.76 -11.68 -3.71
N ILE A 120 -1.06 -10.83 -2.97
CA ILE A 120 -1.56 -10.27 -1.72
C ILE A 120 -2.29 -8.97 -2.05
N SER A 121 -3.59 -8.94 -1.77
CA SER A 121 -4.46 -7.78 -2.00
C SER A 121 -5.12 -7.38 -0.68
N TYR A 122 -5.17 -6.08 -0.42
CA TYR A 122 -5.80 -5.53 0.77
C TYR A 122 -6.29 -4.11 0.53
N GLN A 123 -7.36 -3.73 1.23
CA GLN A 123 -7.87 -2.37 1.25
C GLN A 123 -8.36 -1.97 2.65
N VAL A 124 -8.21 -0.70 2.96
CA VAL A 124 -8.65 -0.14 4.25
C VAL A 124 -8.94 1.34 4.12
N LEU A 125 -9.90 1.81 4.90
CA LEU A 125 -10.16 3.24 5.08
C LEU A 125 -9.50 3.69 6.39
N ASP A 126 -8.41 4.46 6.27
CA ASP A 126 -7.63 4.99 7.39
C ASP A 126 -8.03 6.44 7.69
N ALA A 127 -7.79 6.87 8.93
CA ALA A 127 -8.08 8.21 9.41
C ALA A 127 -6.82 8.84 10.04
N PRO A 128 -5.95 9.50 9.27
CA PRO A 128 -4.72 10.08 9.78
C PRO A 128 -4.94 11.33 10.67
N SER A 129 -6.10 11.98 10.54
CA SER A 129 -6.55 13.15 11.31
C SER A 129 -5.54 14.31 11.31
N THR A 130 -4.92 14.57 10.15
CA THR A 130 -3.89 15.61 9.98
C THR A 130 -3.95 16.20 8.57
N THR A 131 -3.43 17.41 8.42
CA THR A 131 -3.10 18.04 7.13
C THR A 131 -1.60 18.06 6.85
N SER A 132 -0.77 17.48 7.75
CA SER A 132 0.64 17.24 7.49
C SER A 132 0.80 16.10 6.48
N GLN A 133 1.97 16.04 5.81
CA GLN A 133 2.29 14.95 4.91
C GLN A 133 2.22 13.60 5.64
N VAL A 134 1.54 12.65 5.03
CA VAL A 134 1.41 11.26 5.46
C VAL A 134 2.15 10.39 4.45
N ASN A 135 3.02 9.51 4.91
CA ASN A 135 3.65 8.48 4.08
C ASN A 135 3.03 7.12 4.40
N TYR A 136 2.56 6.44 3.37
CA TYR A 136 2.14 5.03 3.44
C TYR A 136 3.18 4.18 2.74
N ARG A 137 3.60 3.08 3.39
CA ARG A 137 4.58 2.15 2.82
C ARG A 137 4.27 0.72 3.20
N LEU A 138 4.73 -0.19 2.35
CA LEU A 138 4.63 -1.62 2.60
C LEU A 138 5.94 -2.17 3.13
N ARG A 139 5.84 -3.00 4.16
CA ARG A 139 6.92 -3.79 4.73
C ARG A 139 6.63 -5.27 4.58
N THR A 140 7.67 -6.06 4.53
CA THR A 140 7.58 -7.51 4.53
C THR A 140 8.69 -8.12 5.36
N TYR A 141 8.50 -9.36 5.78
CA TYR A 141 9.53 -10.19 6.39
C TYR A 141 9.34 -11.63 5.95
N PHE A 142 10.33 -12.45 6.16
CA PHE A 142 10.23 -13.88 5.95
C PHE A 142 10.52 -14.64 7.25
N TYR A 143 9.86 -15.75 7.49
CA TYR A 143 9.93 -16.45 8.78
C TYR A 143 11.28 -17.15 9.03
N SER A 144 12.11 -17.32 8.01
CA SER A 144 13.42 -17.98 8.11
C SER A 144 14.43 -17.30 7.17
N SER A 145 15.63 -17.03 7.68
CA SER A 145 16.73 -16.49 6.88
C SER A 145 17.31 -17.48 5.85
N SER A 146 16.95 -18.75 5.94
CA SER A 146 17.38 -19.79 4.95
C SER A 146 16.62 -19.72 3.64
N TYR A 147 15.55 -18.94 3.58
CA TYR A 147 14.69 -18.80 2.41
C TYR A 147 14.53 -17.35 1.99
N VAL A 148 14.05 -17.15 0.77
CA VAL A 148 13.90 -15.80 0.19
C VAL A 148 12.46 -15.60 -0.22
N GLN A 149 11.91 -14.43 0.12
CA GLN A 149 10.69 -13.90 -0.44
C GLN A 149 11.03 -12.91 -1.56
N TYR A 150 10.28 -12.97 -2.62
CA TYR A 150 10.39 -12.08 -3.77
C TYR A 150 9.12 -11.26 -3.95
N VAL A 151 9.27 -10.06 -4.47
CA VAL A 151 8.17 -9.25 -5.01
C VAL A 151 8.40 -9.13 -6.52
N ASN A 152 7.35 -9.33 -7.31
CA ASN A 152 7.31 -9.28 -8.77
C ASN A 152 8.06 -10.40 -9.49
N ARG A 153 8.50 -11.47 -8.82
CA ARG A 153 9.06 -12.65 -9.48
C ARG A 153 8.78 -13.94 -8.71
N CYS A 154 8.85 -15.07 -9.38
CA CYS A 154 8.95 -16.38 -8.73
C CYS A 154 10.43 -16.73 -8.43
N HIS A 155 10.68 -17.77 -7.61
CA HIS A 155 12.03 -18.15 -7.23
C HIS A 155 12.87 -18.62 -8.44
N ASN A 156 12.30 -19.49 -9.29
CA ASN A 156 13.00 -20.11 -10.42
C ASN A 156 13.12 -19.21 -11.67
N SER A 157 12.76 -17.95 -11.59
CA SER A 157 12.96 -16.97 -12.66
C SER A 157 13.80 -15.79 -12.17
N SER A 158 14.75 -15.33 -12.98
CA SER A 158 15.48 -14.08 -12.70
C SER A 158 14.69 -12.84 -13.09
N ASP A 159 13.69 -13.00 -13.97
CA ASP A 159 12.97 -11.88 -14.57
C ASP A 159 11.81 -11.43 -13.72
N ALA A 160 11.50 -10.14 -13.80
CA ALA A 160 10.27 -9.59 -13.25
C ALA A 160 9.08 -10.16 -14.03
N THR A 161 8.17 -10.81 -13.33
CA THR A 161 7.04 -11.53 -13.92
C THR A 161 5.70 -11.02 -13.42
N GLY A 162 5.71 -9.89 -12.68
CA GLY A 162 4.52 -9.24 -12.14
C GLY A 162 4.78 -7.77 -11.89
N THR A 163 3.71 -7.05 -11.61
CA THR A 163 3.73 -5.68 -11.13
C THR A 163 2.97 -5.59 -9.82
N SER A 164 3.44 -4.72 -8.94
CA SER A 164 2.80 -4.45 -7.66
C SER A 164 2.48 -2.96 -7.53
N ALA A 165 1.40 -2.64 -6.86
CA ALA A 165 0.98 -1.25 -6.68
C ALA A 165 0.53 -0.98 -5.25
N LEU A 166 0.78 0.24 -4.80
CA LEU A 166 0.21 0.84 -3.60
C LEU A 166 -0.48 2.14 -4.01
N THR A 167 -1.76 2.25 -3.73
CA THR A 167 -2.58 3.43 -4.08
C THR A 167 -3.24 3.99 -2.84
N VAL A 168 -3.27 5.32 -2.76
CA VAL A 168 -3.95 6.06 -1.71
C VAL A 168 -4.86 7.11 -2.34
N GLN A 169 -6.12 7.13 -1.90
CA GLN A 169 -7.12 8.12 -2.29
C GLN A 169 -7.59 8.89 -1.06
N GLU A 170 -7.57 10.19 -1.14
CA GLU A 170 -8.21 11.04 -0.13
C GLU A 170 -9.70 11.15 -0.41
N ILE A 171 -10.50 10.81 0.60
CA ILE A 171 -11.97 10.84 0.56
C ILE A 171 -12.46 11.97 1.47
N SER A 172 -13.25 12.89 0.92
CA SER A 172 -13.93 13.94 1.66
C SER A 172 -14.90 13.37 2.71
N GLN A 173 -14.97 14.02 3.88
CA GLN A 173 -15.94 13.69 4.93
C GLN A 173 -16.83 14.89 5.23
#